data_131d2af4dd8a3b3d0efe91a9c5e4d092
#
_entry.id   131d2af4dd8a3b3d0efe91a9c5e4d092
#
_cell.length_a   1.000
_cell.length_b   1.000
_cell.length_c   1.000
_cell.angle_alpha   90.00
_cell.angle_beta   90.00
_cell.angle_gamma   90.00
#
_symmetry.space_group_name_H-M   'P 1'
#
loop_
_entity.id
_entity.type
_entity.pdbx_description
1 polymer ?
#
loop_
_entity_poly.entity_id
_entity_poly.type
_entity_poly.pdbx_seq_one_letter_code
_entity_poly.pdbx_strand_id
1 'polypeptide(L)'
;MGLFLYPFFAVLVVGQVTAGGKESLFIYKKTPFGVGRFVKARLLQGLLVAAPIGAAITAVSMISIPQTTLVSLLTYTGFMVLIVAGNVALALGLSLLNPEFSENTRAQMVGLMVNAQVAIFISIGIFIGSLVVLDLGFLNTLLLDTVVIWLLGVVFLYLGKRKLSRIE
;
A
#
# COMPACT_ATOMS: atom_id res chain seq x y z
N MET A 1 17.38 -4.68 1.17
CA MET A 1 16.69 -4.27 2.42
C MET A 1 15.49 -3.34 2.20
N GLY A 2 15.51 -2.41 1.27
CA GLY A 2 14.40 -1.45 1.04
C GLY A 2 13.03 -2.09 0.71
N LEU A 3 12.99 -3.15 -0.08
CA LEU A 3 11.76 -3.80 -0.52
C LEU A 3 10.83 -4.26 0.63
N PHE A 4 11.38 -4.63 1.78
CA PHE A 4 10.58 -5.04 2.95
C PHE A 4 10.03 -3.86 3.75
N LEU A 5 10.67 -2.71 3.66
CA LEU A 5 10.24 -1.50 4.38
C LEU A 5 9.00 -0.87 3.72
N TYR A 6 8.85 -0.99 2.40
CA TYR A 6 7.75 -0.32 1.68
C TYR A 6 6.35 -0.83 2.05
N PRO A 7 6.07 -2.15 2.14
CA PRO A 7 4.77 -2.64 2.60
C PRO A 7 4.48 -2.22 4.03
N PHE A 8 5.47 -2.32 4.93
CA PHE A 8 5.32 -1.89 6.32
C PHE A 8 4.99 -0.39 6.41
N PHE A 9 5.73 0.43 5.67
CA PHE A 9 5.53 1.86 5.64
C PHE A 9 4.16 2.25 5.06
N ALA A 10 3.74 1.58 3.98
CA ALA A 10 2.43 1.79 3.39
C ALA A 10 1.30 1.50 4.38
N VAL A 11 1.40 0.44 5.18
CA VAL A 11 0.39 0.10 6.20
C VAL A 11 0.38 1.12 7.32
N LEU A 12 1.53 1.61 7.79
CA LEU A 12 1.59 2.67 8.81
C LEU A 12 0.91 3.95 8.33
N VAL A 13 1.21 4.38 7.10
CA VAL A 13 0.59 5.57 6.50
C VAL A 13 -0.92 5.38 6.36
N VAL A 14 -1.36 4.24 5.85
CA VAL A 14 -2.79 3.93 5.72
C VAL A 14 -3.46 3.89 7.09
N GLY A 15 -2.81 3.29 8.09
CA GLY A 15 -3.31 3.26 9.45
C GLY A 15 -3.58 4.65 10.02
N GLN A 16 -2.64 5.57 9.87
CA GLN A 16 -2.83 6.96 10.30
C GLN A 16 -3.93 7.68 9.51
N VAL A 17 -3.98 7.46 8.20
CA VAL A 17 -4.99 8.06 7.33
C VAL A 17 -6.40 7.53 7.63
N THR A 18 -6.54 6.29 8.11
CA THR A 18 -7.83 5.68 8.45
C THR A 18 -8.24 5.87 9.91
N ALA A 19 -7.31 6.17 10.82
CA ALA A 19 -7.55 6.27 12.26
C ALA A 19 -8.65 7.27 12.66
N GLY A 20 -8.87 8.35 11.94
CA GLY A 20 -10.00 9.29 12.18
C GLY A 20 -11.22 9.03 11.30
N GLY A 21 -11.33 7.84 10.70
CA GLY A 21 -12.25 7.58 9.60
C GLY A 21 -13.72 7.39 9.99
N LYS A 22 -14.04 7.06 11.25
CA LYS A 22 -15.40 6.73 11.67
C LYS A 22 -16.39 7.89 11.48
N GLU A 23 -16.06 9.05 12.01
CA GLU A 23 -16.89 10.25 11.87
C GLU A 23 -17.00 10.71 10.41
N SER A 24 -15.87 10.71 9.71
CA SER A 24 -15.82 11.03 8.29
C SER A 24 -16.68 10.06 7.47
N LEU A 25 -16.61 8.76 7.76
CA LEU A 25 -17.40 7.75 7.05
C LEU A 25 -18.92 8.00 7.22
N PHE A 26 -19.37 8.36 8.43
CA PHE A 26 -20.76 8.66 8.69
C PHE A 26 -21.26 9.85 7.86
N ILE A 27 -20.45 10.89 7.73
CA ILE A 27 -20.76 12.07 6.91
C ILE A 27 -20.83 11.68 5.43
N TYR A 28 -19.86 10.90 4.96
CA TYR A 28 -19.82 10.46 3.57
C TYR A 28 -20.99 9.52 3.22
N LYS A 29 -21.43 8.64 4.12
CA LYS A 29 -22.57 7.74 3.88
C LYS A 29 -23.88 8.48 3.61
N LYS A 30 -24.06 9.68 4.16
CA LYS A 30 -25.24 10.53 3.92
C LYS A 30 -25.27 11.16 2.53
N THR A 31 -24.18 11.08 1.76
CA THR A 31 -24.07 11.65 0.42
C THR A 31 -24.13 10.57 -0.67
N PRO A 32 -24.74 10.83 -1.83
CA PRO A 32 -24.75 9.89 -2.94
C PRO A 32 -23.29 9.58 -3.38
N PHE A 33 -22.99 8.31 -3.58
CA PHE A 33 -21.64 7.82 -3.89
C PHE A 33 -20.56 8.09 -2.81
N GLY A 34 -20.96 8.42 -1.58
CA GLY A 34 -20.06 8.86 -0.53
C GLY A 34 -18.97 7.85 -0.16
N VAL A 35 -19.30 6.55 -0.08
CA VAL A 35 -18.31 5.50 0.19
C VAL A 35 -17.21 5.48 -0.88
N GLY A 36 -17.56 5.66 -2.15
CA GLY A 36 -16.55 5.72 -3.23
C GLY A 36 -15.66 6.95 -3.11
N ARG A 37 -16.21 8.10 -2.75
CA ARG A 37 -15.44 9.34 -2.51
C ARG A 37 -14.54 9.20 -1.31
N PHE A 38 -15.02 8.59 -0.23
CA PHE A 38 -14.23 8.31 0.96
C PHE A 38 -13.00 7.45 0.63
N VAL A 39 -13.20 6.30 -0.05
CA VAL A 39 -12.09 5.40 -0.42
C VAL A 39 -11.07 6.13 -1.32
N LYS A 40 -11.54 6.89 -2.31
CA LYS A 40 -10.64 7.66 -3.19
C LYS A 40 -9.86 8.73 -2.42
N ALA A 41 -10.50 9.45 -1.51
CA ALA A 41 -9.84 10.47 -0.69
C ALA A 41 -8.75 9.85 0.20
N ARG A 42 -9.04 8.71 0.85
CA ARG A 42 -8.08 8.00 1.69
C ARG A 42 -6.93 7.41 0.88
N LEU A 43 -7.21 6.86 -0.30
CA LEU A 43 -6.18 6.39 -1.21
C LEU A 43 -5.25 7.54 -1.63
N LEU A 44 -5.82 8.67 -2.05
CA LEU A 44 -5.04 9.84 -2.46
C LEU A 44 -4.18 10.38 -1.32
N GLN A 45 -4.74 10.49 -0.10
CA GLN A 45 -3.98 10.91 1.08
C GLN A 45 -2.81 9.96 1.37
N GLY A 46 -3.05 8.64 1.33
CA GLY A 46 -2.00 7.64 1.50
C GLY A 46 -0.90 7.76 0.45
N LEU A 47 -1.27 7.95 -0.82
CA LEU A 47 -0.32 8.12 -1.92
C LEU A 47 0.50 9.40 -1.79
N LEU A 48 -0.13 10.52 -1.43
CA LEU A 48 0.56 11.80 -1.27
C LEU A 48 1.62 11.78 -0.17
N VAL A 49 1.45 10.93 0.83
CA VAL A 49 2.44 10.77 1.92
C VAL A 49 3.47 9.70 1.56
N ALA A 50 3.02 8.51 1.14
CA ALA A 50 3.90 7.37 0.96
C ALA A 50 4.79 7.47 -0.28
N ALA A 51 4.29 8.01 -1.40
CA ALA A 51 5.05 8.05 -2.64
C ALA A 51 6.28 8.97 -2.57
N PRO A 52 6.20 10.22 -2.05
CA PRO A 52 7.39 11.07 -1.92
C PRO A 52 8.44 10.48 -0.98
N ILE A 53 8.00 9.86 0.12
CA ILE A 53 8.92 9.23 1.07
C ILE A 53 9.60 8.02 0.45
N GLY A 54 8.85 7.15 -0.24
CA GLY A 54 9.41 6.03 -0.98
C GLY A 54 10.40 6.46 -2.07
N ALA A 55 10.07 7.52 -2.80
CA ALA A 55 10.97 8.12 -3.78
C ALA A 55 12.26 8.64 -3.15
N ALA A 56 12.17 9.37 -2.04
CA ALA A 56 13.33 9.92 -1.34
C ALA A 56 14.25 8.81 -0.81
N ILE A 57 13.68 7.80 -0.15
CA ILE A 57 14.46 6.66 0.37
C ILE A 57 15.18 5.93 -0.79
N THR A 58 14.49 5.67 -1.89
CA THR A 58 15.10 5.00 -3.05
C THR A 58 16.19 5.85 -3.68
N ALA A 59 15.92 7.14 -3.90
CA ALA A 59 16.89 8.06 -4.50
C ALA A 59 18.17 8.14 -3.67
N VAL A 60 18.05 8.32 -2.35
CA VAL A 60 19.20 8.35 -1.43
C VAL A 60 19.96 7.03 -1.46
N SER A 61 19.24 5.88 -1.45
CA SER A 61 19.87 4.56 -1.51
C SER A 61 20.63 4.35 -2.83
N MET A 62 20.06 4.80 -3.96
CA MET A 62 20.69 4.66 -5.27
C MET A 62 21.91 5.56 -5.45
N ILE A 63 21.87 6.79 -4.93
CA ILE A 63 23.03 7.72 -4.98
C ILE A 63 24.24 7.15 -4.22
N SER A 64 23.97 6.36 -3.18
CA SER A 64 25.02 5.70 -2.38
C SER A 64 25.70 4.52 -3.10
N ILE A 65 25.18 4.08 -4.26
CA ILE A 65 25.76 3.00 -5.05
C ILE A 65 26.74 3.59 -6.07
N PRO A 66 28.02 3.19 -6.06
CA PRO A 66 28.98 3.62 -7.07
C PRO A 66 28.49 3.28 -8.50
N GLN A 67 28.75 4.16 -9.46
CA GLN A 67 28.38 3.99 -10.88
C GLN A 67 26.88 4.09 -11.20
N THR A 68 26.04 4.62 -10.27
CA THR A 68 24.63 4.89 -10.58
C THR A 68 24.52 5.96 -11.67
N THR A 69 23.88 5.61 -12.77
CA THR A 69 23.56 6.56 -13.84
C THR A 69 22.24 7.27 -13.58
N LEU A 70 22.02 8.45 -14.15
CA LEU A 70 20.76 9.17 -14.03
C LEU A 70 19.57 8.31 -14.50
N VAL A 71 19.77 7.56 -15.58
CA VAL A 71 18.74 6.67 -16.14
C VAL A 71 18.37 5.56 -15.14
N SER A 72 19.37 4.90 -14.56
CA SER A 72 19.11 3.86 -13.55
C SER A 72 18.43 4.45 -12.31
N LEU A 73 18.86 5.62 -11.84
CA LEU A 73 18.24 6.32 -10.71
C LEU A 73 16.75 6.58 -10.95
N LEU A 74 16.40 7.17 -12.10
CA LEU A 74 15.02 7.48 -12.45
C LEU A 74 14.17 6.21 -12.61
N THR A 75 14.72 5.19 -13.27
CA THR A 75 14.02 3.92 -13.52
C THR A 75 13.70 3.23 -12.21
N TYR A 76 14.69 3.01 -11.34
CA TYR A 76 14.47 2.32 -10.06
C TYR A 76 13.58 3.14 -9.12
N THR A 77 13.75 4.47 -9.06
CA THR A 77 12.88 5.33 -8.24
C THR A 77 11.44 5.27 -8.76
N GLY A 78 11.23 5.29 -10.07
CA GLY A 78 9.90 5.16 -10.67
C GLY A 78 9.23 3.82 -10.31
N PHE A 79 9.94 2.70 -10.45
CA PHE A 79 9.42 1.38 -10.05
C PHE A 79 9.08 1.32 -8.56
N MET A 80 9.94 1.84 -7.70
CA MET A 80 9.70 1.82 -6.26
C MET A 80 8.51 2.68 -5.86
N VAL A 81 8.31 3.82 -6.49
CA VAL A 81 7.10 4.64 -6.29
C VAL A 81 5.84 3.86 -6.69
N LEU A 82 5.87 3.13 -7.81
CA LEU A 82 4.75 2.29 -8.25
C LEU A 82 4.47 1.14 -7.27
N ILE A 83 5.52 0.49 -6.76
CA ILE A 83 5.40 -0.58 -5.75
C ILE A 83 4.80 -0.02 -4.45
N VAL A 84 5.29 1.13 -3.97
CA VAL A 84 4.75 1.80 -2.78
C VAL A 84 3.28 2.15 -2.98
N ALA A 85 2.92 2.70 -4.15
CA ALA A 85 1.54 3.05 -4.46
C ALA A 85 0.62 1.81 -4.49
N GLY A 86 1.07 0.70 -5.05
CA GLY A 86 0.35 -0.58 -5.03
C GLY A 86 0.17 -1.11 -3.61
N ASN A 87 1.21 -1.03 -2.77
CA ASN A 87 1.14 -1.43 -1.36
C ASN A 87 0.19 -0.54 -0.55
N VAL A 88 0.11 0.77 -0.82
CA VAL A 88 -0.89 1.66 -0.20
C VAL A 88 -2.31 1.24 -0.58
N ALA A 89 -2.54 0.89 -1.86
CA ALA A 89 -3.82 0.39 -2.32
C ALA A 89 -4.20 -0.94 -1.64
N LEU A 90 -3.25 -1.86 -1.55
CA LEU A 90 -3.42 -3.16 -0.87
C LEU A 90 -3.72 -2.97 0.63
N ALA A 91 -2.91 -2.17 1.33
CA ALA A 91 -3.07 -1.90 2.75
C ALA A 91 -4.42 -1.24 3.06
N LEU A 92 -4.83 -0.26 2.24
CA LEU A 92 -6.13 0.37 2.38
C LEU A 92 -7.27 -0.62 2.14
N GLY A 93 -7.16 -1.46 1.11
CA GLY A 93 -8.13 -2.53 0.83
C GLY A 93 -8.29 -3.48 2.01
N LEU A 94 -7.20 -3.96 2.59
CA LEU A 94 -7.19 -4.82 3.79
C LEU A 94 -7.83 -4.12 5.00
N SER A 95 -7.50 -2.85 5.23
CA SER A 95 -8.09 -2.06 6.32
C SER A 95 -9.59 -1.83 6.15
N LEU A 96 -10.07 -1.70 4.91
CA LEU A 96 -11.50 -1.56 4.62
C LEU A 96 -12.26 -2.89 4.73
N LEU A 97 -11.58 -4.03 4.58
CA LEU A 97 -12.18 -5.35 4.81
C LEU A 97 -12.43 -5.65 6.29
N ASN A 98 -11.56 -5.15 7.15
CA ASN A 98 -11.71 -5.28 8.59
C ASN A 98 -11.66 -3.90 9.24
N PRO A 99 -12.73 -3.08 9.05
CA PRO A 99 -12.75 -1.75 9.61
C PRO A 99 -12.91 -1.85 11.14
N GLU A 100 -11.79 -1.83 11.84
CA GLU A 100 -11.78 -1.72 13.29
C GLU A 100 -12.08 -0.26 13.69
N PHE A 101 -13.35 0.09 13.66
CA PHE A 101 -13.85 1.37 14.17
C PHE A 101 -13.96 1.37 15.71
N SER A 102 -13.19 0.53 16.38
CA SER A 102 -13.19 0.50 17.85
C SER A 102 -12.47 1.75 18.37
N GLU A 103 -13.02 2.36 19.39
CA GLU A 103 -12.37 3.44 20.15
C GLU A 103 -11.15 2.92 20.92
N ASN A 104 -10.95 1.61 20.92
CA ASN A 104 -9.87 0.94 21.62
C ASN A 104 -8.59 1.00 20.78
N THR A 105 -7.68 1.87 21.15
CA THR A 105 -6.37 2.07 20.52
C THR A 105 -5.57 0.75 20.39
N ARG A 106 -5.76 -0.18 21.34
CA ARG A 106 -5.07 -1.47 21.33
C ARG A 106 -5.58 -2.39 20.21
N ALA A 107 -6.89 -2.45 20.00
CA ALA A 107 -7.47 -3.24 18.92
C ALA A 107 -7.07 -2.67 17.54
N GLN A 108 -7.05 -1.34 17.40
CA GLN A 108 -6.56 -0.70 16.18
C GLN A 108 -5.10 -1.03 15.89
N MET A 109 -4.23 -1.00 16.91
CA MET A 109 -2.82 -1.37 16.74
C MET A 109 -2.65 -2.83 16.31
N VAL A 110 -3.42 -3.76 16.93
CA VAL A 110 -3.36 -5.18 16.55
C VAL A 110 -3.80 -5.37 15.09
N GLY A 111 -4.90 -4.76 14.68
CA GLY A 111 -5.38 -4.84 13.29
C GLY A 111 -4.37 -4.27 12.29
N LEU A 112 -3.73 -3.13 12.61
CA LEU A 112 -2.67 -2.57 11.80
C LEU A 112 -1.46 -3.51 11.70
N MET A 113 -1.05 -4.15 12.79
CA MET A 113 0.04 -5.12 12.77
C MET A 113 -0.29 -6.35 11.91
N VAL A 114 -1.51 -6.89 12.04
CA VAL A 114 -1.96 -8.02 11.21
C VAL A 114 -1.97 -7.64 9.72
N ASN A 115 -2.55 -6.49 9.38
CA ASN A 115 -2.58 -6.00 8.01
C ASN A 115 -1.15 -5.76 7.45
N ALA A 116 -0.23 -5.25 8.29
CA ALA A 116 1.17 -5.08 7.92
C ALA A 116 1.83 -6.43 7.61
N GLN A 117 1.64 -7.41 8.48
CA GLN A 117 2.19 -8.76 8.27
C GLN A 117 1.66 -9.37 6.98
N VAL A 118 0.36 -9.31 6.73
CA VAL A 118 -0.25 -9.84 5.50
C VAL A 118 0.34 -9.15 4.26
N ALA A 119 0.42 -7.82 4.25
CA ALA A 119 0.99 -7.08 3.12
C ALA A 119 2.47 -7.42 2.88
N ILE A 120 3.25 -7.55 3.96
CA ILE A 120 4.67 -7.94 3.88
C ILE A 120 4.80 -9.36 3.33
N PHE A 121 4.04 -10.33 3.83
CA PHE A 121 4.10 -11.72 3.35
C PHE A 121 3.69 -11.84 1.88
N ILE A 122 2.68 -11.09 1.44
CA ILE A 122 2.28 -11.05 0.03
C ILE A 122 3.44 -10.51 -0.82
N SER A 123 4.00 -9.36 -0.48
CA SER A 123 5.07 -8.73 -1.25
C SER A 123 6.34 -9.59 -1.29
N ILE A 124 6.74 -10.16 -0.14
CA ILE A 124 7.89 -11.07 -0.06
C ILE A 124 7.64 -12.34 -0.88
N GLY A 125 6.46 -12.92 -0.74
CA GLY A 125 6.08 -14.15 -1.45
C GLY A 125 6.14 -13.99 -2.96
N ILE A 126 5.61 -12.87 -3.48
CA ILE A 126 5.67 -12.54 -4.91
C ILE A 126 7.12 -12.35 -5.35
N PHE A 127 7.90 -11.57 -4.61
CA PHE A 127 9.28 -11.25 -4.96
C PHE A 127 10.17 -12.50 -4.95
N ILE A 128 10.13 -13.30 -3.89
CA ILE A 128 10.91 -14.54 -3.80
C ILE A 128 10.41 -15.56 -4.84
N GLY A 129 9.10 -15.72 -4.99
CA GLY A 129 8.52 -16.64 -5.96
C GLY A 129 8.93 -16.32 -7.40
N SER A 130 8.92 -15.03 -7.77
CA SER A 130 9.35 -14.61 -9.12
C SER A 130 10.85 -14.78 -9.35
N LEU A 131 11.66 -14.57 -8.34
CA LEU A 131 13.11 -14.64 -8.43
C LEU A 131 13.62 -16.08 -8.39
N VAL A 132 13.05 -16.93 -7.53
CA VAL A 132 13.53 -18.30 -7.30
C VAL A 132 12.80 -19.32 -8.16
N VAL A 133 11.48 -19.20 -8.32
CA VAL A 133 10.67 -20.21 -9.03
C VAL A 133 10.63 -19.94 -10.53
N LEU A 134 10.55 -18.66 -10.92
CA LEU A 134 10.46 -18.26 -12.32
C LEU A 134 11.81 -17.90 -12.92
N ASP A 135 12.89 -17.87 -12.12
CA ASP A 135 14.26 -17.50 -12.54
C ASP A 135 14.29 -16.19 -13.35
N LEU A 136 13.47 -15.24 -12.94
CA LEU A 136 13.38 -13.95 -13.62
C LEU A 136 14.55 -13.07 -13.21
N GLY A 137 15.14 -12.37 -14.18
CA GLY A 137 16.10 -11.30 -13.88
C GLY A 137 15.47 -10.22 -13.00
N PHE A 138 16.29 -9.53 -12.20
CA PHE A 138 15.86 -8.57 -11.19
C PHE A 138 14.84 -7.53 -11.69
N LEU A 139 15.02 -6.99 -12.89
CA LEU A 139 14.11 -5.99 -13.47
C LEU A 139 12.74 -6.57 -13.82
N ASN A 140 12.71 -7.80 -14.36
CA ASN A 140 11.47 -8.50 -14.67
C ASN A 140 10.72 -8.89 -13.38
N THR A 141 11.47 -9.24 -12.34
CA THR A 141 10.92 -9.48 -10.99
C THR A 141 10.22 -8.25 -10.44
N LEU A 142 10.86 -7.06 -10.54
CA LEU A 142 10.25 -5.80 -10.11
C LEU A 142 8.99 -5.44 -10.92
N LEU A 143 9.01 -5.69 -12.23
CA LEU A 143 7.84 -5.50 -13.08
C LEU A 143 6.67 -6.39 -12.65
N LEU A 144 6.94 -7.68 -12.48
CA LEU A 144 5.93 -8.65 -12.08
C LEU A 144 5.38 -8.33 -10.69
N ASP A 145 6.24 -8.03 -9.72
CA ASP A 145 5.86 -7.61 -8.37
C ASP A 145 4.95 -6.39 -8.41
N THR A 146 5.33 -5.36 -9.18
CA THR A 146 4.51 -4.16 -9.36
C THR A 146 3.12 -4.50 -9.89
N VAL A 147 3.03 -5.29 -10.96
CA VAL A 147 1.75 -5.65 -11.60
C VAL A 147 0.86 -6.46 -10.63
N VAL A 148 1.43 -7.45 -9.96
CA VAL A 148 0.67 -8.33 -9.06
C VAL A 148 0.20 -7.55 -7.82
N ILE A 149 1.03 -6.71 -7.22
CA ILE A 149 0.64 -5.88 -6.07
C ILE A 149 -0.48 -4.91 -6.45
N TRP A 150 -0.42 -4.30 -7.64
CA TRP A 150 -1.49 -3.43 -8.12
C TRP A 150 -2.80 -4.19 -8.36
N LEU A 151 -2.75 -5.37 -8.98
CA LEU A 151 -3.94 -6.20 -9.19
C LEU A 151 -4.58 -6.58 -7.86
N LEU A 152 -3.79 -7.06 -6.91
CA LEU A 152 -4.27 -7.38 -5.58
C LEU A 152 -4.82 -6.14 -4.86
N GLY A 153 -4.11 -5.01 -4.93
CA GLY A 153 -4.56 -3.75 -4.35
C GLY A 153 -5.93 -3.33 -4.87
N VAL A 154 -6.15 -3.37 -6.18
CA VAL A 154 -7.44 -3.04 -6.80
C VAL A 154 -8.54 -4.02 -6.38
N VAL A 155 -8.25 -5.33 -6.35
CA VAL A 155 -9.21 -6.36 -5.90
C VAL A 155 -9.61 -6.13 -4.45
N PHE A 156 -8.66 -5.94 -3.56
CA PHE A 156 -8.94 -5.72 -2.14
C PHE A 156 -9.65 -4.38 -1.88
N LEU A 157 -9.32 -3.31 -2.62
CA LEU A 157 -10.06 -2.05 -2.57
C LEU A 157 -11.51 -2.22 -3.01
N TYR A 158 -11.75 -2.99 -4.07
CA TYR A 158 -13.09 -3.25 -4.55
C TYR A 158 -13.90 -4.05 -3.52
N LEU A 159 -13.33 -5.12 -2.97
CA LEU A 159 -13.97 -5.92 -1.92
C LEU A 159 -14.22 -5.12 -0.64
N GLY A 160 -13.24 -4.34 -0.20
CA GLY A 160 -13.35 -3.47 0.94
C GLY A 160 -14.44 -2.41 0.77
N LYS A 161 -14.49 -1.74 -0.40
CA LYS A 161 -15.56 -0.80 -0.74
C LYS A 161 -16.94 -1.46 -0.68
N ARG A 162 -17.08 -2.67 -1.25
CA ARG A 162 -18.34 -3.43 -1.24
C ARG A 162 -18.77 -3.80 0.16
N LYS A 163 -17.84 -4.24 1.02
CA LYS A 163 -18.12 -4.54 2.43
C LYS A 163 -18.56 -3.29 3.18
N LEU A 164 -17.82 -2.19 3.01
CA LEU A 164 -18.11 -0.92 3.67
C LEU A 164 -19.49 -0.34 3.30
N SER A 165 -19.94 -0.57 2.06
CA SER A 165 -21.27 -0.13 1.63
C SER A 165 -22.42 -0.95 2.24
N ARG A 166 -22.14 -2.12 2.80
CA ARG A 166 -23.13 -3.01 3.44
C ARG A 166 -23.20 -2.87 4.96
N ILE A 167 -22.23 -2.19 5.57
CA ILE A 167 -22.26 -1.91 7.01
C ILE A 167 -23.27 -0.77 7.21
N GLU A 168 -24.40 -1.07 7.82
CA GLU A 168 -25.45 -0.10 8.22
C GLU A 168 -25.07 0.67 9.48
#